data_8147fe011428232e2f57c710ad32acf4
#
_entry.id   8147fe011428232e2f57c710ad32acf4
#
_cell.length_a   1.000
_cell.length_b   1.000
_cell.length_c   1.000
_cell.angle_alpha   90.00
_cell.angle_beta   90.00
_cell.angle_gamma   90.00
#
_symmetry.space_group_name_H-M   'P 1'
#
loop_
_entity.id
_entity.type
_entity.pdbx_description
1 polymer ?
#
loop_
_entity_poly.entity_id
_entity_poly.type
_entity_poly.pdbx_seq_one_letter_code
_entity_poly.pdbx_strand_id
1 'polypeptide(L)'
;GKGKLAKFAEMASNPLVVERPYRPGDDPQRLDWHKEFFKNDNPIILELGCGRGEYTVGMGALYPHNNYIGVDIKGARLWKGAKYAEEHGLKNVGFLRTRIEFIESIFAPC
;
A
#
# COMPACT_ATOMS: atom_id res chain seq x y z
N GLY A 1 3.43 -10.90 21.04
CA GLY A 1 4.81 -11.18 21.39
C GLY A 1 5.77 -10.16 20.80
N LYS A 2 7.03 -10.33 21.10
CA LYS A 2 8.08 -9.41 20.62
C LYS A 2 8.10 -9.26 19.10
N GLY A 3 7.87 -10.36 18.36
CA GLY A 3 7.87 -10.33 16.91
C GLY A 3 6.78 -9.45 16.31
N LYS A 4 5.61 -9.42 16.95
CA LYS A 4 4.50 -8.60 16.46
C LYS A 4 4.79 -7.10 16.63
N LEU A 5 5.33 -6.69 17.76
CA LEU A 5 5.71 -5.30 18.00
C LEU A 5 6.83 -4.85 17.06
N ALA A 6 7.82 -5.69 16.86
CA ALA A 6 8.91 -5.41 15.92
C ALA A 6 8.39 -5.24 14.50
N LYS A 7 7.45 -6.09 14.05
CA LYS A 7 6.84 -5.97 12.73
C LYS A 7 6.06 -4.67 12.56
N PHE A 8 5.32 -4.24 13.56
CA PHE A 8 4.61 -2.96 13.49
C PHE A 8 5.58 -1.78 13.41
N ALA A 9 6.67 -1.82 14.16
CA ALA A 9 7.68 -0.77 14.10
C ALA A 9 8.35 -0.72 12.73
N GLU A 10 8.71 -1.87 12.16
CA GLU A 10 9.28 -1.93 10.82
C GLU A 10 8.31 -1.42 9.76
N MET A 11 7.04 -1.79 9.85
CA MET A 11 6.02 -1.34 8.91
C MET A 11 5.83 0.17 8.97
N ALA A 12 5.84 0.75 10.15
CA ALA A 12 5.69 2.20 10.32
C ALA A 12 6.84 2.97 9.67
N SER A 13 8.02 2.37 9.57
CA SER A 13 9.19 2.97 8.91
C SER A 13 9.35 2.57 7.45
N ASN A 14 8.55 1.63 6.94
CA ASN A 14 8.67 1.17 5.57
C ASN A 14 8.02 2.18 4.60
N PRO A 15 8.80 2.75 3.68
CA PRO A 15 8.29 3.79 2.78
C PRO A 15 7.24 3.29 1.79
N LEU A 16 7.09 1.98 1.62
CA LEU A 16 6.10 1.41 0.71
C LEU A 16 4.72 1.24 1.35
N VAL A 17 4.61 1.45 2.67
CA VAL A 17 3.35 1.34 3.39
C VAL A 17 2.81 2.72 3.72
N VAL A 18 1.60 2.99 3.25
CA VAL A 18 0.84 4.21 3.59
C VAL A 18 -0.31 3.81 4.50
N GLU A 19 -0.41 4.47 5.64
CA GLU A 19 -1.50 4.25 6.58
C GLU A 19 -2.48 5.42 6.52
N ARG A 20 -3.76 5.11 6.37
CA ARG A 20 -4.85 6.10 6.38
C ARG A 20 -5.96 5.59 7.28
N PRO A 21 -5.81 5.73 8.61
CA PRO A 21 -6.90 5.38 9.52
C PRO A 21 -8.07 6.32 9.29
N TYR A 22 -9.27 5.76 9.28
CA TYR A 22 -10.49 6.53 9.17
C TYR A 22 -11.16 6.65 10.53
N ARG A 23 -11.58 7.87 10.84
CA ARG A 23 -12.45 8.16 11.99
C ARG A 23 -13.65 8.94 11.47
N PRO A 24 -14.86 8.59 11.90
CA PRO A 24 -16.06 9.35 11.50
C PRO A 24 -15.87 10.85 11.76
N GLY A 25 -16.12 11.66 10.73
CA GLY A 25 -15.99 13.11 10.82
C GLY A 25 -14.62 13.66 10.41
N ASP A 26 -13.63 12.80 10.13
CA ASP A 26 -12.34 13.25 9.65
C ASP A 26 -12.44 13.73 8.19
N ASP A 27 -11.60 14.69 7.85
CA ASP A 27 -11.46 15.12 6.47
C ASP A 27 -10.80 14.02 5.62
N PRO A 28 -11.14 13.91 4.33
CA PRO A 28 -10.47 12.96 3.44
C PRO A 28 -8.97 13.20 3.40
N GLN A 29 -8.19 12.14 3.59
CA GLN A 29 -6.73 12.22 3.55
C GLN A 29 -6.24 11.67 2.22
N ARG A 30 -6.44 12.45 1.16
CA ARG A 30 -6.05 12.06 -0.18
C ARG A 30 -4.55 12.13 -0.38
N LEU A 31 -4.06 11.25 -1.25
CA LEU A 31 -2.68 11.22 -1.67
C LEU A 31 -2.64 11.22 -3.20
N ASP A 32 -1.84 12.08 -3.78
CA ASP A 32 -1.58 12.01 -5.22
C ASP A 32 -0.52 10.94 -5.46
N TRP A 33 -0.99 9.73 -5.72
CA TRP A 33 -0.14 8.55 -5.84
C TRP A 33 0.84 8.65 -7.00
N HIS A 34 0.44 9.23 -8.12
CA HIS A 34 1.32 9.41 -9.26
C HIS A 34 2.46 10.37 -8.95
N LYS A 35 2.14 11.51 -8.35
CA LYS A 35 3.12 12.57 -8.12
C LYS A 35 3.95 12.33 -6.88
N GLU A 36 3.32 11.90 -5.79
CA GLU A 36 3.96 11.86 -4.48
C GLU A 36 4.55 10.49 -4.13
N PHE A 37 3.96 9.40 -4.63
CA PHE A 37 4.39 8.05 -4.28
C PHE A 37 5.19 7.39 -5.40
N PHE A 38 4.55 7.12 -6.54
CA PHE A 38 5.21 6.42 -7.65
C PHE A 38 6.12 7.32 -8.48
N LYS A 39 5.81 8.60 -8.56
CA LYS A 39 6.56 9.59 -9.35
C LYS A 39 6.62 9.23 -10.83
N ASN A 40 5.52 8.72 -11.35
CA ASN A 40 5.29 8.45 -12.77
C ASN A 40 3.79 8.49 -13.06
N ASP A 41 3.42 8.46 -14.34
CA ASP A 41 2.03 8.52 -14.78
C ASP A 41 1.46 7.16 -15.22
N ASN A 42 2.13 6.07 -14.85
CA ASN A 42 1.67 4.73 -15.22
C ASN A 42 0.33 4.38 -14.55
N PRO A 43 -0.48 3.53 -15.19
CA PRO A 43 -1.76 3.13 -14.60
C PRO A 43 -1.60 2.55 -13.20
N ILE A 44 -2.55 2.86 -12.34
CA ILE A 44 -2.58 2.34 -10.96
C ILE A 44 -3.65 1.26 -10.87
N ILE A 45 -3.26 0.08 -10.40
CA ILE A 45 -4.14 -1.07 -10.23
C ILE A 45 -4.22 -1.37 -8.73
N LEU A 46 -5.44 -1.46 -8.22
CA LEU A 46 -5.69 -1.74 -6.82
C LEU A 46 -6.06 -3.21 -6.62
N GLU A 47 -5.45 -3.85 -5.62
CA GLU A 47 -5.90 -5.14 -5.13
C GLU A 47 -6.53 -4.95 -3.76
N LEU A 48 -7.85 -5.09 -3.69
CA LEU A 48 -8.59 -4.93 -2.44
C LEU A 48 -8.53 -6.23 -1.64
N GLY A 49 -8.19 -6.12 -0.35
CA GLY A 49 -8.03 -7.29 0.49
C GLY A 49 -6.79 -8.09 0.13
N CYS A 50 -5.66 -7.42 -0.10
CA CYS A 50 -4.46 -8.06 -0.63
C CYS A 50 -3.79 -9.07 0.32
N GLY A 51 -4.15 -9.08 1.60
CA GLY A 51 -3.53 -9.99 2.56
C GLY A 51 -2.02 -9.80 2.66
N ARG A 52 -1.27 -10.84 2.33
CA ARG A 52 0.21 -10.82 2.37
C ARG A 52 0.82 -10.10 1.16
N GLY A 53 0.01 -9.68 0.21
CA GLY A 53 0.48 -8.95 -0.95
C GLY A 53 1.18 -9.78 -2.01
N GLU A 54 1.01 -11.09 -1.99
CA GLU A 54 1.68 -11.98 -2.96
C GLU A 54 1.30 -11.66 -4.40
N TYR A 55 0.02 -11.43 -4.65
CA TYR A 55 -0.45 -11.04 -6.00
C TYR A 55 0.06 -9.66 -6.38
N THR A 56 -0.06 -8.69 -5.49
CA THR A 56 0.39 -7.30 -5.73
C THR A 56 1.87 -7.27 -6.10
N VAL A 57 2.70 -7.95 -5.33
CA VAL A 57 4.14 -8.02 -5.57
C VAL A 57 4.45 -8.77 -6.85
N GLY A 58 3.79 -9.92 -7.07
CA GLY A 58 3.99 -10.72 -8.28
C GLY A 58 3.64 -9.96 -9.54
N MET A 59 2.53 -9.25 -9.55
CA MET A 59 2.12 -8.44 -10.70
C MET A 59 3.06 -7.27 -10.93
N GLY A 60 3.52 -6.62 -9.84
CA GLY A 60 4.49 -5.54 -9.96
C GLY A 60 5.80 -5.98 -10.58
N ALA A 61 6.28 -7.17 -10.21
CA ALA A 61 7.50 -7.73 -10.77
C ALA A 61 7.35 -8.08 -12.26
N LEU A 62 6.17 -8.58 -12.66
CA LEU A 62 5.91 -8.97 -14.06
C LEU A 62 5.63 -7.80 -14.98
N TYR A 63 4.99 -6.74 -14.46
CA TYR A 63 4.53 -5.62 -15.27
C TYR A 63 5.09 -4.29 -14.75
N PRO A 64 6.36 -3.98 -15.06
CA PRO A 64 7.02 -2.79 -14.50
C PRO A 64 6.43 -1.46 -14.98
N HIS A 65 5.62 -1.45 -16.02
CA HIS A 65 4.99 -0.23 -16.55
C HIS A 65 3.62 0.05 -15.94
N ASN A 66 3.18 -0.78 -14.99
CA ASN A 66 1.98 -0.53 -14.19
C ASN A 66 2.39 -0.30 -12.75
N ASN A 67 1.56 0.44 -12.01
CA ASN A 67 1.71 0.61 -10.57
C ASN A 67 0.66 -0.24 -9.86
N TYR A 68 1.05 -0.90 -8.80
CA TYR A 68 0.17 -1.78 -8.04
C TYR A 68 0.11 -1.35 -6.58
N ILE A 69 -1.10 -1.24 -6.06
CA ILE A 69 -1.33 -0.92 -4.65
C ILE A 69 -2.17 -2.03 -4.02
N GLY A 70 -1.61 -2.71 -3.05
CA GLY A 70 -2.33 -3.68 -2.25
C GLY A 70 -2.99 -3.00 -1.06
N VAL A 71 -4.29 -3.23 -0.87
CA VAL A 71 -5.06 -2.59 0.19
C VAL A 71 -5.58 -3.64 1.16
N ASP A 72 -5.33 -3.44 2.43
CA ASP A 72 -5.86 -4.29 3.49
C ASP A 72 -5.96 -3.50 4.78
N ILE A 73 -6.78 -3.98 5.72
CA ILE A 73 -6.88 -3.37 7.04
C ILE A 73 -5.89 -3.98 8.03
N LYS A 74 -5.43 -5.20 7.79
CA LYS A 74 -4.54 -5.92 8.70
C LYS A 74 -3.08 -5.64 8.38
N GLY A 75 -2.48 -4.75 9.15
CA GLY A 75 -1.11 -4.30 8.94
C GLY A 75 -0.07 -5.42 8.97
N ALA A 76 -0.24 -6.42 9.82
CA ALA A 76 0.71 -7.53 9.92
C ALA A 76 0.84 -8.33 8.61
N ARG A 77 -0.24 -8.40 7.82
CA ARG A 77 -0.21 -9.04 6.52
C ARG A 77 0.51 -8.19 5.49
N LEU A 78 0.23 -6.89 5.47
CA LEU A 78 0.86 -5.96 4.53
C LEU A 78 2.37 -5.91 4.71
N TRP A 79 2.85 -6.06 5.93
CA TRP A 79 4.27 -6.01 6.24
C TRP A 79 5.10 -7.00 5.40
N LYS A 80 4.60 -8.21 5.19
CA LYS A 80 5.32 -9.21 4.40
C LYS A 80 5.51 -8.77 2.95
N GLY A 81 4.45 -8.27 2.33
CA GLY A 81 4.51 -7.79 0.95
C GLY A 81 5.42 -6.57 0.81
N ALA A 82 5.30 -5.63 1.74
CA ALA A 82 6.12 -4.42 1.72
C ALA A 82 7.59 -4.74 1.91
N LYS A 83 7.91 -5.62 2.83
CA LYS A 83 9.30 -6.05 3.05
C LYS A 83 9.88 -6.73 1.82
N TYR A 84 9.14 -7.63 1.20
CA TYR A 84 9.57 -8.30 -0.03
C TYR A 84 9.82 -7.29 -1.15
N ALA A 85 8.87 -6.38 -1.38
CA ALA A 85 8.99 -5.38 -2.43
C ALA A 85 10.20 -4.46 -2.19
N GLU A 86 10.44 -4.05 -0.96
CA GLU A 86 11.60 -3.23 -0.61
C GLU A 86 12.90 -3.98 -0.85
N GLU A 87 13.00 -5.22 -0.40
CA GLU A 87 14.20 -6.06 -0.57
C GLU A 87 14.52 -6.33 -2.04
N HIS A 88 13.50 -6.40 -2.89
CA HIS A 88 13.68 -6.65 -4.33
C HIS A 88 13.68 -5.38 -5.17
N GLY A 89 13.65 -4.20 -4.54
CA GLY A 89 13.73 -2.93 -5.24
C GLY A 89 12.57 -2.64 -6.18
N LEU A 90 11.38 -3.12 -5.87
CA LEU A 90 10.20 -2.88 -6.70
C LEU A 90 9.68 -1.46 -6.48
N LYS A 91 9.80 -0.62 -7.50
CA LYS A 91 9.42 0.80 -7.42
C LYS A 91 7.97 1.07 -7.82
N ASN A 92 7.29 0.06 -8.35
CA ASN A 92 5.91 0.16 -8.85
C ASN A 92 4.90 -0.56 -7.96
N VAL A 93 5.25 -0.80 -6.70
CA VAL A 93 4.39 -1.49 -5.74
C VAL A 93 4.29 -0.66 -4.47
N GLY A 94 3.09 -0.51 -3.96
CA GLY A 94 2.84 0.13 -2.68
C GLY A 94 1.75 -0.60 -1.92
N PHE A 95 1.62 -0.28 -0.64
CA PHE A 95 0.61 -0.89 0.22
C PHE A 95 -0.11 0.19 1.00
N LEU A 96 -1.43 0.06 1.07
CA LEU A 96 -2.29 0.98 1.78
C LEU A 96 -3.03 0.23 2.88
N ARG A 97 -2.80 0.64 4.13
CA ARG A 97 -3.55 0.14 5.27
C ARG A 97 -4.73 1.04 5.54
N THR A 98 -5.91 0.57 5.18
CA THR A 98 -7.17 1.28 5.43
C THR A 98 -8.32 0.32 5.32
N ARG A 99 -9.51 0.78 5.70
CA ARG A 99 -10.75 0.06 5.41
C ARG A 99 -11.13 0.26 3.95
N ILE A 100 -11.51 -0.82 3.30
CA ILE A 100 -11.88 -0.79 1.87
C ILE A 100 -13.02 0.17 1.60
N GLU A 101 -13.97 0.32 2.54
CA GLU A 101 -15.10 1.22 2.40
C GLU A 101 -14.69 2.69 2.22
N PHE A 102 -13.48 3.06 2.61
CA PHE A 102 -13.03 4.45 2.58
C PHE A 102 -12.05 4.76 1.43
N ILE A 103 -11.92 3.85 0.50
CA ILE A 103 -10.98 4.02 -0.61
C ILE A 103 -11.23 5.28 -1.43
N GLU A 104 -12.50 5.59 -1.70
CA GLU A 104 -12.85 6.79 -2.48
C GLU A 104 -12.37 8.08 -1.84
N SER A 105 -12.24 8.12 -0.51
CA SER A 105 -11.77 9.33 0.18
C SER A 105 -10.26 9.48 0.14
N ILE A 106 -9.52 8.44 -0.25
CA ILE A 106 -8.05 8.44 -0.27
C ILE A 106 -7.51 8.69 -1.66
N PHE A 107 -8.22 8.22 -2.69
CA PHE A 107 -7.81 8.40 -4.07
C PHE A 107 -8.54 9.56 -4.71
N ALA A 108 -7.84 10.34 -5.52
CA ALA A 108 -8.44 11.40 -6.29
C ALA A 108 -9.40 10.80 -7.34
N PRO A 109 -10.50 11.49 -7.66
CA PRO A 109 -11.37 11.05 -8.76
C PRO A 109 -10.59 11.00 -10.07
N CYS A 110 -10.94 10.02 -10.89
CA CYS A 110 -10.34 9.90 -12.23
C CYS A 110 -10.86 10.98 -13.17
#